data_dcdb6b868dffc98227dd08741505ea60
#
_entry.id   dcdb6b868dffc98227dd08741505ea60
#
_cell.length_a   1.000
_cell.length_b   1.000
_cell.length_c   1.000
_cell.angle_alpha   90.00
_cell.angle_beta   90.00
_cell.angle_gamma   90.00
#
_symmetry.space_group_name_H-M   'P 1'
#
loop_
_entity.id
_entity.type
_entity.pdbx_description
1 polymer ?
#
loop_
_entity_poly.entity_id
_entity_poly.type
_entity_poly.pdbx_seq_one_letter_code
_entity_poly.pdbx_strand_id
1 'polypeptide(L)'
;MTMAPIHVCFSSDEAYAQHLAVAIASILHHRAQEDELVFSVLDGGISEENRRAIAAMTAAGEASIRFLHVDSAIFENAPIQTVQGGVSHVTLATYYRLLLPSLLPGVGRIIYLDCDLVCRASLAPLFAVDMQGSWVMGVEDIDAARHTERLGLERYVCAGVLLLDLAAWRRNGVEKRCLDFIRDHRDRIVLHDQDVLNVVCQEHLSYLERTWDAQACNTRQGRVSGFNALAKTANIVHFIGGRKPWHPG
;
A
#
# COMPACT_ATOMS: atom_id res chain seq x y z
N MET A 1 -24.52 -12.34 -13.05
CA MET A 1 -23.62 -12.82 -11.97
C MET A 1 -23.14 -11.58 -11.25
N THR A 2 -23.45 -11.43 -9.97
CA THR A 2 -22.86 -10.37 -9.15
C THR A 2 -21.37 -10.62 -9.05
N MET A 3 -20.55 -9.64 -9.43
CA MET A 3 -19.10 -9.72 -9.25
C MET A 3 -18.80 -9.71 -7.74
N ALA A 4 -17.73 -10.41 -7.35
CA ALA A 4 -17.31 -10.38 -5.94
C ALA A 4 -16.88 -8.94 -5.57
N PRO A 5 -17.15 -8.48 -4.35
CA PRO A 5 -16.76 -7.14 -3.93
C PRO A 5 -15.24 -6.93 -4.01
N ILE A 6 -14.86 -5.76 -4.47
CA ILE A 6 -13.46 -5.31 -4.58
C ILE A 6 -13.04 -4.79 -3.21
N HIS A 7 -12.23 -5.58 -2.49
CA HIS A 7 -11.68 -5.20 -1.21
C HIS A 7 -10.45 -4.31 -1.40
N VAL A 8 -10.46 -3.13 -0.79
CA VAL A 8 -9.36 -2.17 -0.80
C VAL A 8 -8.97 -1.84 0.63
N CYS A 9 -7.68 -1.83 0.92
CA CYS A 9 -7.17 -1.50 2.25
C CYS A 9 -6.17 -0.35 2.19
N PHE A 10 -6.24 0.49 3.21
CA PHE A 10 -5.28 1.56 3.50
C PHE A 10 -4.75 1.41 4.91
N SER A 11 -3.58 2.00 5.18
CA SER A 11 -3.10 2.26 6.53
C SER A 11 -2.89 3.75 6.68
N SER A 12 -3.44 4.36 7.74
CA SER A 12 -3.39 5.82 7.92
C SER A 12 -3.41 6.20 9.39
N ASP A 13 -2.82 7.34 9.67
CA ASP A 13 -2.95 8.07 10.93
C ASP A 13 -3.61 9.44 10.69
N GLU A 14 -3.73 10.25 11.75
CA GLU A 14 -4.34 11.58 11.67
C GLU A 14 -3.64 12.49 10.67
N ALA A 15 -2.31 12.45 10.59
CA ALA A 15 -1.53 13.32 9.71
C ALA A 15 -1.82 13.03 8.22
N TYR A 16 -2.21 11.80 7.90
CA TYR A 16 -2.53 11.37 6.53
C TYR A 16 -4.03 11.21 6.25
N ALA A 17 -4.92 11.54 7.20
CA ALA A 17 -6.37 11.40 7.04
C ALA A 17 -6.93 12.17 5.82
N GLN A 18 -6.43 13.39 5.56
CA GLN A 18 -6.81 14.17 4.39
C GLN A 18 -6.38 13.46 3.08
N HIS A 19 -5.18 12.90 3.03
CA HIS A 19 -4.66 12.22 1.84
C HIS A 19 -5.40 10.91 1.60
N LEU A 20 -5.72 10.15 2.66
CA LEU A 20 -6.62 9.00 2.60
C LEU A 20 -7.97 9.36 1.98
N ALA A 21 -8.58 10.49 2.40
CA ALA A 21 -9.84 10.96 1.84
C ALA A 21 -9.72 11.24 0.33
N VAL A 22 -8.61 11.87 -0.10
CA VAL A 22 -8.35 12.14 -1.53
C VAL A 22 -8.17 10.84 -2.32
N ALA A 23 -7.42 9.88 -1.78
CA ALA A 23 -7.22 8.58 -2.42
C ALA A 23 -8.56 7.84 -2.60
N ILE A 24 -9.38 7.74 -1.55
CA ILE A 24 -10.72 7.12 -1.61
C ILE A 24 -11.62 7.88 -2.60
N ALA A 25 -11.68 9.22 -2.55
CA ALA A 25 -12.48 10.02 -3.47
C ALA A 25 -12.08 9.77 -4.94
N SER A 26 -10.78 9.64 -5.22
CA SER A 26 -10.29 9.36 -6.57
C SER A 26 -10.72 7.98 -7.06
N ILE A 27 -10.75 6.97 -6.19
CA ILE A 27 -11.24 5.62 -6.52
C ILE A 27 -12.74 5.65 -6.79
N LEU A 28 -13.52 6.29 -5.91
CA LEU A 28 -14.98 6.42 -6.08
C LEU A 28 -15.33 7.15 -7.38
N HIS A 29 -14.56 8.17 -7.76
CA HIS A 29 -14.77 8.92 -9.00
C HIS A 29 -14.54 8.10 -10.26
N HIS A 30 -13.64 7.12 -10.23
CA HIS A 30 -13.25 6.31 -11.39
C HIS A 30 -13.79 4.88 -11.35
N ARG A 31 -14.61 4.52 -10.36
CA ARG A 31 -15.24 3.19 -10.31
C ARG A 31 -16.19 2.98 -11.48
N ALA A 32 -16.33 1.77 -11.95
CA ALA A 32 -17.45 1.40 -12.81
C ALA A 32 -18.74 1.30 -11.99
N GLN A 33 -19.90 1.47 -12.62
CA GLN A 33 -21.19 1.47 -11.92
C GLN A 33 -21.48 0.14 -11.21
N GLU A 34 -20.97 -0.96 -11.77
CA GLU A 34 -21.10 -2.32 -11.24
C GLU A 34 -20.09 -2.69 -10.15
N ASP A 35 -19.07 -1.85 -9.92
CA ASP A 35 -18.03 -2.12 -8.93
C ASP A 35 -18.58 -1.97 -7.51
N GLU A 36 -18.66 -3.06 -6.76
CA GLU A 36 -18.93 -3.05 -5.33
C GLU A 36 -17.62 -2.86 -4.57
N LEU A 37 -17.39 -1.67 -3.99
CA LEU A 37 -16.18 -1.31 -3.27
C LEU A 37 -16.35 -1.47 -1.75
N VAL A 38 -15.42 -2.21 -1.12
CA VAL A 38 -15.37 -2.41 0.32
C VAL A 38 -14.02 -1.94 0.85
N PHE A 39 -14.01 -0.79 1.52
CA PHE A 39 -12.80 -0.22 2.10
C PHE A 39 -12.56 -0.73 3.53
N SER A 40 -11.29 -0.97 3.85
CA SER A 40 -10.80 -1.19 5.20
C SER A 40 -9.65 -0.22 5.48
N VAL A 41 -9.67 0.47 6.60
CA VAL A 41 -8.60 1.38 7.02
C VAL A 41 -7.97 0.82 8.29
N LEU A 42 -6.68 0.52 8.23
CA LEU A 42 -5.87 0.19 9.41
C LEU A 42 -5.57 1.51 10.12
N ASP A 43 -6.31 1.74 11.22
CA ASP A 43 -6.39 3.04 11.89
C ASP A 43 -5.28 3.19 12.92
N GLY A 44 -4.34 4.09 12.62
CA GLY A 44 -3.23 4.50 13.46
C GLY A 44 -3.52 5.71 14.34
N GLY A 45 -4.80 6.02 14.60
CA GLY A 45 -5.21 7.13 15.46
C GLY A 45 -5.86 8.30 14.71
N ILE A 46 -6.66 8.00 13.69
CA ILE A 46 -7.48 9.01 12.98
C ILE A 46 -8.54 9.55 13.93
N SER A 47 -8.72 10.87 13.98
CA SER A 47 -9.75 11.51 14.80
C SER A 47 -11.16 11.05 14.43
N GLU A 48 -12.06 11.09 15.39
CA GLU A 48 -13.46 10.72 15.18
C GLU A 48 -14.14 11.64 14.13
N GLU A 49 -13.75 12.91 14.08
CA GLU A 49 -14.23 13.87 13.09
C GLU A 49 -13.83 13.42 11.67
N ASN A 50 -12.55 13.13 11.45
CA ASN A 50 -12.04 12.68 10.16
C ASN A 50 -12.61 11.32 9.76
N ARG A 51 -12.75 10.36 10.70
CA ARG A 51 -13.43 9.08 10.43
C ARG A 51 -14.86 9.26 9.95
N ARG A 52 -15.65 10.13 10.61
CA ARG A 52 -17.02 10.43 10.19
C ARG A 52 -17.09 11.11 8.82
N ALA A 53 -16.22 12.07 8.56
CA ALA A 53 -16.18 12.76 7.27
C ALA A 53 -15.84 11.79 6.12
N ILE A 54 -14.83 10.94 6.30
CA ILE A 54 -14.43 9.92 5.32
C ILE A 54 -15.55 8.89 5.12
N ALA A 55 -16.18 8.44 6.21
CA ALA A 55 -17.28 7.48 6.13
C ALA A 55 -18.49 8.06 5.39
N ALA A 56 -18.87 9.32 5.67
CA ALA A 56 -19.97 10.00 4.98
C ALA A 56 -19.69 10.16 3.48
N MET A 57 -18.46 10.56 3.11
CA MET A 57 -18.04 10.66 1.71
C MET A 57 -18.10 9.29 1.01
N THR A 58 -17.63 8.24 1.67
CA THR A 58 -17.62 6.88 1.12
C THR A 58 -19.03 6.36 0.90
N ALA A 59 -19.93 6.58 1.86
CA ALA A 59 -21.34 6.20 1.75
C ALA A 59 -22.07 6.98 0.64
N ALA A 60 -21.79 8.27 0.48
CA ALA A 60 -22.30 9.07 -0.64
C ALA A 60 -21.83 8.57 -2.01
N GLY A 61 -20.65 7.93 -2.04
CA GLY A 61 -20.12 7.22 -3.21
C GLY A 61 -20.61 5.77 -3.33
N GLU A 62 -21.65 5.35 -2.57
CA GLU A 62 -22.25 4.01 -2.60
C GLU A 62 -21.24 2.87 -2.35
N ALA A 63 -20.29 3.11 -1.46
CA ALA A 63 -19.31 2.12 -1.02
C ALA A 63 -19.35 1.97 0.51
N SER A 64 -18.80 0.89 1.01
CA SER A 64 -18.68 0.65 2.45
C SER A 64 -17.26 0.88 2.94
N ILE A 65 -17.12 1.33 4.20
CA ILE A 65 -15.83 1.53 4.85
C ILE A 65 -15.91 1.07 6.30
N ARG A 66 -14.81 0.50 6.78
CA ARG A 66 -14.58 0.20 8.20
C ARG A 66 -13.20 0.66 8.63
N PHE A 67 -13.09 1.13 9.86
CA PHE A 67 -11.83 1.47 10.49
C PHE A 67 -11.47 0.37 11.49
N LEU A 68 -10.28 -0.18 11.34
CA LEU A 68 -9.77 -1.29 12.15
C LEU A 68 -8.66 -0.76 13.04
N HIS A 69 -8.90 -0.72 14.33
CA HIS A 69 -7.86 -0.34 15.29
C HIS A 69 -6.73 -1.37 15.27
N VAL A 70 -5.50 -0.89 15.20
CA VAL A 70 -4.30 -1.73 15.28
C VAL A 70 -3.53 -1.39 16.55
N ASP A 71 -3.23 -2.41 17.34
CA ASP A 71 -2.33 -2.24 18.49
C ASP A 71 -0.89 -2.03 17.97
N SER A 72 -0.45 -0.77 18.01
CA SER A 72 0.89 -0.39 17.55
C SER A 72 2.02 -1.01 18.38
N ALA A 73 1.73 -1.49 19.61
CA ALA A 73 2.72 -2.14 20.47
C ALA A 73 3.35 -3.39 19.83
N ILE A 74 2.63 -4.04 18.91
CA ILE A 74 3.15 -5.16 18.10
C ILE A 74 4.43 -4.75 17.34
N PHE A 75 4.54 -3.49 16.95
CA PHE A 75 5.64 -2.93 16.17
C PHE A 75 6.55 -1.96 16.95
N GLU A 76 6.47 -1.90 18.28
CA GLU A 76 7.26 -0.96 19.09
C GLU A 76 8.77 -1.05 18.84
N ASN A 77 9.25 -2.24 18.50
CA ASN A 77 10.64 -2.53 18.19
C ASN A 77 10.96 -2.50 16.68
N ALA A 78 9.98 -2.23 15.81
CA ALA A 78 10.23 -2.14 14.37
C ALA A 78 11.05 -0.87 14.06
N PRO A 79 12.03 -0.94 13.15
CA PRO A 79 12.84 0.22 12.82
C PRO A 79 12.01 1.27 12.09
N ILE A 80 11.94 2.49 12.64
CA ILE A 80 11.46 3.69 11.96
C ILE A 80 12.68 4.57 11.75
N GLN A 81 13.39 4.37 10.65
CA GLN A 81 14.56 5.16 10.31
C GLN A 81 14.20 6.17 9.23
N THR A 82 14.69 7.39 9.40
CA THR A 82 14.69 8.39 8.34
C THR A 82 15.83 8.09 7.39
N VAL A 83 15.52 7.84 6.15
CA VAL A 83 16.55 7.83 5.11
C VAL A 83 17.06 9.27 4.96
N GLN A 84 18.34 9.51 5.30
CA GLN A 84 19.07 10.76 5.08
C GLN A 84 18.63 11.99 5.91
N GLY A 85 18.58 11.89 7.25
CA GLY A 85 18.62 13.09 8.13
C GLY A 85 17.43 14.06 8.03
N GLY A 86 16.32 13.64 7.43
CA GLY A 86 15.06 14.38 7.39
C GLY A 86 14.11 13.97 8.53
N VAL A 87 13.08 14.78 8.80
CA VAL A 87 11.99 14.39 9.70
C VAL A 87 11.28 13.19 9.08
N SER A 88 11.15 12.09 9.85
CA SER A 88 10.39 10.93 9.38
C SER A 88 8.92 11.31 9.21
N HIS A 89 8.41 11.14 8.00
CA HIS A 89 6.97 11.17 7.72
C HIS A 89 6.39 9.76 7.74
N VAL A 90 7.23 8.75 8.02
CA VAL A 90 6.83 7.35 8.16
C VAL A 90 6.57 7.06 9.62
N THR A 91 5.41 6.50 9.93
CA THR A 91 5.01 6.08 11.28
C THR A 91 4.90 4.55 11.33
N LEU A 92 4.66 3.98 12.52
CA LEU A 92 4.43 2.55 12.68
C LEU A 92 3.26 2.02 11.83
N ALA A 93 2.36 2.91 11.40
CA ALA A 93 1.24 2.55 10.54
C ALA A 93 1.69 1.91 9.20
N THR A 94 2.92 2.16 8.75
CA THR A 94 3.48 1.50 7.57
C THR A 94 3.55 -0.03 7.71
N TYR A 95 3.79 -0.54 8.92
CA TYR A 95 3.87 -1.98 9.18
C TYR A 95 2.51 -2.68 9.32
N TYR A 96 1.41 -1.93 9.52
CA TYR A 96 0.10 -2.52 9.82
C TYR A 96 -0.40 -3.44 8.72
N ARG A 97 -0.02 -3.19 7.44
CA ARG A 97 -0.37 -4.07 6.32
C ARG A 97 0.10 -5.51 6.49
N LEU A 98 1.13 -5.74 7.31
CA LEU A 98 1.65 -7.07 7.58
C LEU A 98 0.67 -7.92 8.41
N LEU A 99 -0.29 -7.30 9.13
CA LEU A 99 -1.32 -7.94 9.94
C LEU A 99 -2.64 -8.19 9.20
N LEU A 100 -2.70 -7.91 7.90
CA LEU A 100 -3.93 -8.06 7.10
C LEU A 100 -4.59 -9.45 7.21
N PRO A 101 -3.84 -10.57 7.26
CA PRO A 101 -4.44 -11.89 7.40
C PRO A 101 -5.27 -12.08 8.67
N SER A 102 -4.80 -11.57 9.81
CA SER A 102 -5.50 -11.67 11.10
C SER A 102 -6.58 -10.61 11.26
N LEU A 103 -6.37 -9.40 10.75
CA LEU A 103 -7.34 -8.31 10.82
C LEU A 103 -8.55 -8.51 9.88
N LEU A 104 -8.37 -9.26 8.79
CA LEU A 104 -9.38 -9.50 7.76
C LEU A 104 -9.58 -10.99 7.48
N PRO A 105 -9.98 -11.81 8.48
CA PRO A 105 -10.00 -13.27 8.35
C PRO A 105 -10.93 -13.78 7.25
N GLY A 106 -11.99 -13.04 6.91
CA GLY A 106 -12.95 -13.40 5.87
C GLY A 106 -12.56 -12.96 4.45
N VAL A 107 -11.48 -12.19 4.28
CA VAL A 107 -11.06 -11.66 2.97
C VAL A 107 -9.99 -12.57 2.36
N GLY A 108 -10.25 -13.09 1.16
CA GLY A 108 -9.31 -13.95 0.44
C GLY A 108 -8.26 -13.17 -0.35
N ARG A 109 -8.68 -12.07 -0.99
CA ARG A 109 -7.86 -11.20 -1.85
C ARG A 109 -8.14 -9.74 -1.53
N ILE A 110 -7.12 -8.89 -1.60
CA ILE A 110 -7.26 -7.47 -1.32
C ILE A 110 -6.26 -6.64 -2.15
N ILE A 111 -6.68 -5.44 -2.55
CA ILE A 111 -5.77 -4.40 -3.02
C ILE A 111 -5.36 -3.57 -1.80
N TYR A 112 -4.06 -3.47 -1.54
CA TYR A 112 -3.53 -2.54 -0.55
C TYR A 112 -3.01 -1.29 -1.28
N LEU A 113 -3.34 -0.10 -0.74
CA LEU A 113 -2.93 1.19 -1.29
C LEU A 113 -2.37 2.09 -0.19
N ASP A 114 -1.28 2.80 -0.49
CA ASP A 114 -0.83 3.93 0.32
C ASP A 114 -1.77 5.13 0.16
N CYS A 115 -1.73 6.07 1.10
CA CYS A 115 -2.64 7.22 1.10
C CYS A 115 -2.19 8.36 0.16
N ASP A 116 -0.93 8.35 -0.28
CA ASP A 116 -0.31 9.39 -1.09
C ASP A 116 -0.35 9.08 -2.59
N LEU A 117 -1.52 8.68 -3.06
CA LEU A 117 -1.77 8.33 -4.45
C LEU A 117 -3.11 8.90 -4.97
N VAL A 118 -3.24 8.93 -6.28
CA VAL A 118 -4.47 9.27 -6.99
C VAL A 118 -4.79 8.16 -7.99
N CYS A 119 -5.96 7.55 -7.84
CA CYS A 119 -6.51 6.59 -8.78
C CYS A 119 -7.16 7.31 -9.97
N ARG A 120 -6.99 6.79 -11.19
CA ARG A 120 -7.47 7.37 -12.44
C ARG A 120 -8.20 6.38 -13.34
N ALA A 121 -8.45 5.17 -12.81
CA ALA A 121 -9.18 4.10 -13.50
C ALA A 121 -9.91 3.23 -12.48
N SER A 122 -10.87 2.41 -12.92
CA SER A 122 -11.48 1.38 -12.07
C SER A 122 -10.42 0.41 -11.56
N LEU A 123 -10.55 -0.03 -10.31
CA LEU A 123 -9.70 -1.04 -9.70
C LEU A 123 -10.10 -2.48 -10.06
N ALA A 124 -11.24 -2.68 -10.73
CA ALA A 124 -11.71 -4.03 -11.09
C ALA A 124 -10.71 -4.81 -11.95
N PRO A 125 -10.06 -4.23 -12.98
CA PRO A 125 -9.05 -4.95 -13.74
C PRO A 125 -7.84 -5.37 -12.90
N LEU A 126 -7.39 -4.52 -11.95
CA LEU A 126 -6.32 -4.87 -11.02
C LEU A 126 -6.75 -6.01 -10.09
N PHE A 127 -7.96 -5.92 -9.52
CA PHE A 127 -8.48 -6.95 -8.63
C PHE A 127 -8.69 -8.29 -9.33
N ALA A 128 -8.95 -8.29 -10.64
CA ALA A 128 -9.17 -9.48 -11.46
C ALA A 128 -7.88 -10.13 -11.98
N VAL A 129 -6.70 -9.54 -11.75
CA VAL A 129 -5.42 -10.10 -12.22
C VAL A 129 -5.25 -11.52 -11.68
N ASP A 130 -4.89 -12.46 -12.57
CA ASP A 130 -4.52 -13.81 -12.14
C ASP A 130 -3.17 -13.77 -11.43
N MET A 131 -3.16 -14.11 -10.15
CA MET A 131 -1.95 -14.09 -9.33
C MET A 131 -1.02 -15.29 -9.56
N GLN A 132 -1.45 -16.32 -10.30
CA GLN A 132 -0.63 -17.47 -10.70
C GLN A 132 0.19 -18.09 -9.54
N GLY A 133 -0.39 -18.14 -8.35
CA GLY A 133 0.26 -18.65 -7.14
C GLY A 133 1.15 -17.65 -6.40
N SER A 134 1.27 -16.42 -6.88
CA SER A 134 1.95 -15.35 -6.16
C SER A 134 1.14 -14.96 -4.90
N TRP A 135 1.85 -14.65 -3.84
CA TRP A 135 1.26 -14.14 -2.60
C TRP A 135 1.16 -12.61 -2.60
N VAL A 136 2.05 -11.99 -3.35
CA VAL A 136 2.17 -10.53 -3.50
C VAL A 136 2.42 -10.22 -4.96
N MET A 137 1.66 -9.28 -5.50
CA MET A 137 1.97 -8.61 -6.74
C MET A 137 2.04 -7.11 -6.52
N GLY A 138 3.07 -6.48 -7.08
CA GLY A 138 3.29 -5.03 -7.03
C GLY A 138 4.09 -4.55 -8.23
N VAL A 139 4.21 -3.25 -8.42
CA VAL A 139 5.05 -2.69 -9.48
C VAL A 139 6.51 -2.65 -9.01
N GLU A 140 7.43 -2.92 -9.92
CA GLU A 140 8.86 -2.80 -9.66
C GLU A 140 9.20 -1.41 -9.09
N ASP A 141 9.91 -1.38 -7.98
CA ASP A 141 10.37 -0.13 -7.36
C ASP A 141 11.35 0.60 -8.28
N ILE A 142 11.33 1.94 -8.29
CA ILE A 142 12.23 2.73 -9.15
C ILE A 142 13.71 2.52 -8.83
N ASP A 143 14.04 2.14 -7.60
CA ASP A 143 15.38 1.84 -7.12
C ASP A 143 15.59 0.32 -6.91
N ALA A 144 14.78 -0.54 -7.55
CA ALA A 144 14.77 -1.99 -7.36
C ALA A 144 16.18 -2.60 -7.47
N ALA A 145 16.99 -2.21 -8.46
CA ALA A 145 18.35 -2.73 -8.64
C ALA A 145 19.23 -2.55 -7.39
N ARG A 146 19.14 -1.38 -6.74
CA ARG A 146 19.88 -1.09 -5.50
C ARG A 146 19.39 -1.95 -4.33
N HIS A 147 18.07 -2.16 -4.25
CA HIS A 147 17.46 -2.90 -3.14
C HIS A 147 17.65 -4.41 -3.29
N THR A 148 17.56 -4.94 -4.51
CA THR A 148 17.87 -6.35 -4.80
C THR A 148 19.33 -6.67 -4.49
N GLU A 149 20.27 -5.82 -4.89
CA GLU A 149 21.69 -5.98 -4.55
C GLU A 149 21.92 -5.99 -3.03
N ARG A 150 21.33 -5.01 -2.30
CA ARG A 150 21.48 -4.87 -0.85
C ARG A 150 20.93 -6.07 -0.07
N LEU A 151 19.80 -6.63 -0.51
CA LEU A 151 19.09 -7.69 0.22
C LEU A 151 19.38 -9.09 -0.32
N GLY A 152 20.04 -9.21 -1.48
CA GLY A 152 20.28 -10.49 -2.14
C GLY A 152 19.01 -11.09 -2.76
N LEU A 153 18.17 -10.24 -3.38
CA LEU A 153 16.89 -10.61 -3.98
C LEU A 153 16.96 -10.59 -5.51
N GLU A 154 16.08 -11.31 -6.18
CA GLU A 154 15.91 -11.25 -7.64
C GLU A 154 14.92 -10.15 -8.07
N ARG A 155 13.94 -9.85 -7.22
CA ARG A 155 12.85 -8.91 -7.50
C ARG A 155 12.62 -8.01 -6.29
N TYR A 156 12.13 -6.79 -6.58
CA TYR A 156 11.79 -5.84 -5.52
C TYR A 156 10.64 -4.95 -5.99
N VAL A 157 9.51 -5.00 -5.29
CA VAL A 157 8.32 -4.18 -5.58
C VAL A 157 8.21 -3.01 -4.62
N CYS A 158 7.63 -1.92 -5.11
CA CYS A 158 7.13 -0.84 -4.27
C CYS A 158 5.92 -1.35 -3.46
N ALA A 159 5.88 -1.05 -2.16
CA ALA A 159 4.81 -1.53 -1.29
C ALA A 159 3.55 -0.65 -1.30
N GLY A 160 3.53 0.46 -2.04
CA GLY A 160 2.41 1.40 -2.02
C GLY A 160 1.20 1.00 -2.84
N VAL A 161 1.35 0.08 -3.80
CA VAL A 161 0.23 -0.54 -4.54
C VAL A 161 0.48 -2.03 -4.64
N LEU A 162 -0.32 -2.81 -3.94
CA LEU A 162 -0.17 -4.26 -3.87
C LEU A 162 -1.49 -4.98 -4.14
N LEU A 163 -1.43 -6.09 -4.87
CA LEU A 163 -2.47 -7.10 -4.89
C LEU A 163 -2.00 -8.28 -4.04
N LEU A 164 -2.78 -8.65 -3.01
CA LEU A 164 -2.40 -9.63 -1.99
C LEU A 164 -3.37 -10.81 -1.97
N ASP A 165 -2.84 -12.05 -1.96
CA ASP A 165 -3.59 -13.26 -1.65
C ASP A 165 -3.53 -13.54 -0.14
N LEU A 166 -4.48 -12.99 0.61
CA LEU A 166 -4.54 -13.18 2.07
C LEU A 166 -4.88 -14.63 2.45
N ALA A 167 -5.54 -15.37 1.57
CA ALA A 167 -5.78 -16.79 1.80
C ALA A 167 -4.46 -17.57 1.75
N ALA A 168 -3.59 -17.29 0.77
CA ALA A 168 -2.24 -17.86 0.72
C ALA A 168 -1.40 -17.41 1.91
N TRP A 169 -1.48 -16.13 2.31
CA TRP A 169 -0.76 -15.62 3.47
C TRP A 169 -1.11 -16.39 4.76
N ARG A 170 -2.40 -16.61 5.01
CA ARG A 170 -2.84 -17.43 6.16
C ARG A 170 -2.31 -18.86 6.11
N ARG A 171 -2.47 -19.53 4.95
CA ARG A 171 -2.00 -20.92 4.80
C ARG A 171 -0.49 -21.08 5.03
N ASN A 172 0.29 -20.06 4.70
CA ASN A 172 1.76 -20.11 4.74
C ASN A 172 2.36 -19.32 5.91
N GLY A 173 1.53 -18.79 6.82
CA GLY A 173 1.99 -18.08 8.02
C GLY A 173 2.83 -16.81 7.70
N VAL A 174 2.51 -16.10 6.60
CA VAL A 174 3.32 -14.97 6.12
C VAL A 174 3.39 -13.86 7.15
N GLU A 175 2.27 -13.55 7.83
CA GLU A 175 2.24 -12.57 8.93
C GLU A 175 3.29 -12.89 10.00
N LYS A 176 3.30 -14.12 10.50
CA LYS A 176 4.28 -14.55 11.51
C LYS A 176 5.72 -14.44 10.97
N ARG A 177 5.96 -14.84 9.74
CA ARG A 177 7.29 -14.75 9.10
C ARG A 177 7.75 -13.29 8.99
N CYS A 178 6.85 -12.35 8.70
CA CYS A 178 7.16 -10.93 8.67
C CYS A 178 7.53 -10.41 10.07
N LEU A 179 6.75 -10.76 11.09
CA LEU A 179 7.04 -10.35 12.48
C LEU A 179 8.35 -10.98 12.99
N ASP A 180 8.61 -12.23 12.68
CA ASP A 180 9.88 -12.89 13.02
C ASP A 180 11.05 -12.20 12.31
N PHE A 181 10.92 -11.84 11.02
CA PHE A 181 11.95 -11.12 10.28
C PHE A 181 12.25 -9.73 10.90
N ILE A 182 11.22 -8.98 11.28
CA ILE A 182 11.40 -7.69 11.97
C ILE A 182 12.17 -7.86 13.28
N ARG A 183 11.84 -8.88 14.06
CA ARG A 183 12.50 -9.16 15.34
C ARG A 183 13.97 -9.56 15.15
N ASP A 184 14.25 -10.48 14.21
CA ASP A 184 15.52 -11.17 14.12
C ASP A 184 16.52 -10.49 13.16
N HIS A 185 16.04 -9.61 12.26
CA HIS A 185 16.84 -8.98 11.20
C HIS A 185 16.64 -7.47 11.10
N ARG A 186 16.45 -6.80 12.22
CA ARG A 186 16.19 -5.37 12.31
C ARG A 186 17.22 -4.51 11.57
N ASP A 187 18.48 -4.91 11.61
CA ASP A 187 19.61 -4.25 10.96
C ASP A 187 19.58 -4.29 9.43
N ARG A 188 18.83 -5.23 8.86
CA ARG A 188 18.63 -5.37 7.40
C ARG A 188 17.50 -4.50 6.86
N ILE A 189 16.64 -3.96 7.73
CA ILE A 189 15.46 -3.18 7.37
C ILE A 189 15.84 -1.71 7.21
N VAL A 190 15.73 -1.18 6.00
CA VAL A 190 15.97 0.23 5.63
C VAL A 190 14.68 0.89 5.15
N LEU A 191 13.90 0.20 4.32
CA LEU A 191 12.62 0.66 3.78
C LEU A 191 11.43 0.00 4.49
N HIS A 192 11.52 -0.13 5.81
CA HIS A 192 10.45 -0.55 6.69
C HIS A 192 9.75 -1.85 6.23
N ASP A 193 8.42 -1.84 6.15
CA ASP A 193 7.58 -2.95 5.70
C ASP A 193 7.86 -3.39 4.26
N GLN A 194 8.30 -2.48 3.39
CA GLN A 194 8.65 -2.80 2.00
C GLN A 194 9.80 -3.81 1.94
N ASP A 195 10.87 -3.63 2.73
CA ASP A 195 11.97 -4.60 2.80
C ASP A 195 11.48 -5.95 3.35
N VAL A 196 10.66 -5.90 4.41
CA VAL A 196 10.12 -7.12 5.04
C VAL A 196 9.30 -7.95 4.05
N LEU A 197 8.38 -7.30 3.33
CA LEU A 197 7.54 -7.96 2.32
C LEU A 197 8.36 -8.57 1.20
N ASN A 198 9.30 -7.81 0.65
CA ASN A 198 10.13 -8.26 -0.46
C ASN A 198 11.01 -9.46 -0.08
N VAL A 199 11.58 -9.46 1.14
CA VAL A 199 12.39 -10.59 1.62
C VAL A 199 11.53 -11.81 1.93
N VAL A 200 10.43 -11.64 2.67
CA VAL A 200 9.62 -12.77 3.14
C VAL A 200 8.86 -13.44 2.00
N CYS A 201 8.44 -12.67 1.00
CA CYS A 201 7.61 -13.13 -0.11
C CYS A 201 8.38 -13.36 -1.41
N GLN A 202 9.71 -13.21 -1.47
CA GLN A 202 10.50 -13.20 -2.71
C GLN A 202 10.21 -14.34 -3.69
N GLU A 203 9.98 -15.58 -3.19
CA GLU A 203 9.69 -16.76 -4.03
C GLU A 203 8.26 -16.74 -4.60
N HIS A 204 7.37 -15.95 -4.02
CA HIS A 204 5.95 -15.82 -4.37
C HIS A 204 5.56 -14.39 -4.71
N LEU A 205 6.52 -13.62 -5.22
CA LEU A 205 6.34 -12.23 -5.61
C LEU A 205 6.38 -12.11 -7.13
N SER A 206 5.41 -11.39 -7.72
CA SER A 206 5.36 -11.10 -9.14
C SER A 206 5.11 -9.63 -9.41
N TYR A 207 5.46 -9.19 -10.63
CA TYR A 207 5.26 -7.81 -11.04
C TYR A 207 3.87 -7.58 -11.63
N LEU A 208 3.30 -6.41 -11.30
CA LEU A 208 2.20 -5.77 -11.99
C LEU A 208 2.73 -4.88 -13.12
N GLU A 209 1.83 -4.52 -14.05
CA GLU A 209 2.13 -3.50 -15.05
C GLU A 209 2.40 -2.14 -14.41
N ARG A 210 3.38 -1.39 -14.93
CA ARG A 210 3.81 -0.09 -14.38
C ARG A 210 2.71 0.97 -14.34
N THR A 211 1.65 0.80 -15.12
CA THR A 211 0.49 1.69 -15.10
C THR A 211 -0.30 1.64 -13.79
N TRP A 212 -0.16 0.57 -13.00
CA TRP A 212 -0.82 0.41 -11.69
C TRP A 212 -0.09 1.10 -10.54
N ASP A 213 1.16 1.53 -10.73
CA ASP A 213 1.90 2.31 -9.74
C ASP A 213 2.93 3.21 -10.46
N ALA A 214 2.45 4.31 -11.04
CA ALA A 214 3.32 5.31 -11.64
C ALA A 214 3.98 6.14 -10.52
N GLN A 215 5.16 5.72 -10.11
CA GLN A 215 5.91 6.26 -8.98
C GLN A 215 6.47 7.64 -9.32
N ALA A 216 5.88 8.67 -8.73
CA ALA A 216 6.30 10.06 -8.86
C ALA A 216 7.23 10.43 -7.71
N CYS A 217 8.52 10.58 -7.99
CA CYS A 217 9.50 11.03 -7.01
C CYS A 217 9.98 12.44 -7.34
N ASN A 218 9.78 13.38 -6.41
CA ASN A 218 10.35 14.73 -6.49
C ASN A 218 11.72 14.76 -5.79
N THR A 219 12.75 14.26 -6.46
CA THR A 219 14.12 14.43 -5.97
C THR A 219 14.67 15.81 -6.38
N ARG A 220 15.72 16.31 -5.67
CA ARG A 220 16.47 17.50 -6.09
C ARG A 220 17.12 17.36 -7.48
N GLN A 221 17.24 16.14 -7.99
CA GLN A 221 17.86 15.80 -9.27
C GLN A 221 16.88 15.74 -10.44
N GLY A 222 15.59 16.04 -10.22
CA GLY A 222 14.57 16.05 -11.27
C GLY A 222 13.61 14.86 -11.18
N ARG A 223 12.61 14.87 -12.07
CA ARG A 223 11.61 13.80 -12.16
C ARG A 223 12.27 12.52 -12.65
N VAL A 224 11.77 11.37 -12.17
CA VAL A 224 12.15 10.05 -12.69
C VAL A 224 12.05 10.04 -14.20
N SER A 225 13.11 9.58 -14.87
CA SER A 225 13.13 9.47 -16.33
C SER A 225 11.93 8.67 -16.82
N GLY A 226 11.19 9.21 -17.79
CA GLY A 226 10.00 8.56 -18.35
C GLY A 226 8.71 8.75 -17.56
N PHE A 227 8.72 9.35 -16.34
CA PHE A 227 7.50 9.56 -15.55
C PHE A 227 6.42 10.33 -16.32
N ASN A 228 6.76 11.40 -17.04
CA ASN A 228 5.79 12.19 -17.78
C ASN A 228 5.04 11.39 -18.87
N ALA A 229 5.70 10.43 -19.50
CA ALA A 229 5.06 9.53 -20.46
C ALA A 229 4.15 8.52 -19.77
N LEU A 230 4.66 7.88 -18.71
CA LEU A 230 3.90 6.91 -17.91
C LEU A 230 2.70 7.56 -17.22
N ALA A 231 2.85 8.77 -16.67
CA ALA A 231 1.76 9.49 -16.01
C ALA A 231 0.56 9.79 -16.92
N LYS A 232 0.73 9.83 -18.25
CA LYS A 232 -0.38 10.02 -19.19
C LYS A 232 -1.31 8.81 -19.26
N THR A 233 -0.78 7.62 -19.10
CA THR A 233 -1.48 6.34 -19.20
C THR A 233 -1.66 5.63 -17.87
N ALA A 234 -1.15 6.21 -16.78
CA ALA A 234 -1.20 5.60 -15.46
C ALA A 234 -2.63 5.43 -14.95
N ASN A 235 -2.94 4.24 -14.44
CA ASN A 235 -4.16 3.94 -13.71
C ASN A 235 -4.08 4.50 -12.27
N ILE A 236 -2.88 4.46 -11.67
CA ILE A 236 -2.59 5.04 -10.35
C ILE A 236 -1.30 5.86 -10.46
N VAL A 237 -1.35 7.11 -9.96
CA VAL A 237 -0.18 7.96 -9.75
C VAL A 237 0.12 7.99 -8.26
N HIS A 238 1.31 7.55 -7.88
CA HIS A 238 1.74 7.43 -6.50
C HIS A 238 2.90 8.38 -6.22
N PHE A 239 2.73 9.27 -5.26
CA PHE A 239 3.71 10.30 -4.89
C PHE A 239 4.69 9.78 -3.84
N ILE A 240 5.63 8.92 -4.27
CA ILE A 240 6.61 8.30 -3.39
C ILE A 240 7.65 9.27 -2.81
N GLY A 241 8.33 8.85 -1.74
CA GLY A 241 9.40 9.61 -1.09
C GLY A 241 8.90 10.74 -0.19
N GLY A 242 9.84 11.40 0.49
CA GLY A 242 9.53 12.37 1.56
C GLY A 242 9.04 13.73 1.07
N ARG A 243 9.28 14.10 -0.19
CA ARG A 243 8.83 15.38 -0.75
C ARG A 243 7.58 15.19 -1.59
N LYS A 244 6.47 15.66 -1.06
CA LYS A 244 5.15 15.50 -1.67
C LYS A 244 4.73 16.75 -2.46
N PRO A 245 3.80 16.62 -3.46
CA PRO A 245 3.32 17.76 -4.24
C PRO A 245 2.64 18.87 -3.41
N TRP A 246 2.12 18.52 -2.24
CA TRP A 246 1.42 19.44 -1.34
C TRP A 246 2.33 20.08 -0.28
N HIS A 247 3.62 19.75 -0.27
CA HIS A 247 4.57 20.46 0.57
C HIS A 247 4.93 21.82 -0.06
N PRO A 248 5.08 22.90 0.74
CA PRO A 248 5.55 24.17 0.23
C PRO A 248 6.90 24.00 -0.46
N GLY A 249 7.07 24.72 -1.60
CA GLY A 249 8.24 24.68 -2.46
C GLY A 249 9.50 25.28 -1.83
#